data_b0b0dee9ee81fbfd8c12c3ba427854e3
#
_entry.id   b0b0dee9ee81fbfd8c12c3ba427854e3
#
_cell.length_a   1.000
_cell.length_b   1.000
_cell.length_c   1.000
_cell.angle_alpha   90.00
_cell.angle_beta   90.00
_cell.angle_gamma   90.00
#
_symmetry.space_group_name_H-M   'P 1'
#
loop_
_entity.id
_entity.type
_entity.pdbx_description
1 polymer ?
#
loop_
_entity_poly.entity_id
_entity_poly.type
_entity_poly.pdbx_seq_one_letter_code
_entity_poly.pdbx_strand_id
1 'polypeptide(L)'
;MEALGPGPPAPTSLFQPPRRPGMGTVGKPIRLLANHFQVQIPKIDVYHYDIDIKPEKRPRRVNREVVDTMVRHFKMQIFGDRQPGYDGKRNMYTAHPLPIGRDRVDLEVTLPGEGKDQTFKVSLQWVSVVSLQMLLEALSGHNEVPEDSVQALDVITRHLPSMRYTPVGRSFFSPPEGYYHPLGGGREVWFGFHQSVRPAMWNMMLNIDVSATAFYRAQPVIEFMCEVLDIQNINEQTKPLTDSQRVKFTKEIRGGWGPAGLKVEVTHCGQMKRKYRVCNVTRRPASHQTFPLQLENGQAMECTVAQYFKQKYSLQLKYPHLPCLQVGQEQKHTYLPLEVCNIVAGQRCIKKLTDNQTSTMIKATARSAPDRQEEISRLVKSNSMVGGPDPYLKEFGIVVHNDMTEVTGRVLPAPMLQYGGRVSTDTGRDCGRVSTGAPGWANLSREGRAVCVCVCVCMCVCVCVRKKRVSGLSKGRRMRLHATQHI
;
A
#
# COMPACT_ATOMS: atom_id res chain seq x y z
N MET A 1 27.87 7.30 -57.77
CA MET A 1 26.99 8.21 -57.03
C MET A 1 26.15 7.37 -56.10
N GLU A 2 26.63 7.16 -54.89
CA GLU A 2 25.91 6.45 -53.85
C GLU A 2 24.95 7.44 -53.15
N ALA A 3 23.67 7.10 -53.11
CA ALA A 3 22.65 7.89 -52.45
C ALA A 3 22.79 7.74 -50.93
N LEU A 4 23.12 8.85 -50.25
CA LEU A 4 23.09 8.97 -48.79
C LEU A 4 21.65 8.71 -48.31
N GLY A 5 21.49 7.66 -47.49
CA GLY A 5 20.22 7.33 -46.86
C GLY A 5 19.79 8.45 -45.86
N PRO A 6 18.48 8.52 -45.51
CA PRO A 6 17.96 9.56 -44.63
C PRO A 6 18.63 9.46 -43.28
N GLY A 7 19.15 10.61 -42.82
CA GLY A 7 19.76 10.75 -41.49
C GLY A 7 18.77 10.42 -40.35
N PRO A 8 19.30 10.14 -39.14
CA PRO A 8 18.46 9.78 -38.00
C PRO A 8 17.44 10.89 -37.72
N PRO A 9 16.20 10.55 -37.30
CA PRO A 9 15.17 11.52 -37.00
C PRO A 9 15.67 12.44 -35.87
N ALA A 10 15.44 13.76 -36.06
CA ALA A 10 15.76 14.76 -35.05
C ALA A 10 15.11 14.39 -33.71
N PRO A 11 15.80 14.63 -32.57
CA PRO A 11 15.28 14.33 -31.28
C PRO A 11 13.94 15.04 -31.09
N THR A 12 12.88 14.25 -30.81
CA THR A 12 11.56 14.77 -30.46
C THR A 12 11.74 15.76 -29.31
N SER A 13 11.39 17.03 -29.53
CA SER A 13 11.45 18.06 -28.53
C SER A 13 10.67 17.58 -27.29
N LEU A 14 11.38 17.35 -26.18
CA LEU A 14 10.76 17.05 -24.90
C LEU A 14 9.73 18.15 -24.60
N PHE A 15 8.48 17.74 -24.40
CA PHE A 15 7.40 18.66 -24.01
C PHE A 15 7.82 19.37 -22.74
N GLN A 16 8.15 20.64 -22.84
CA GLN A 16 8.39 21.50 -21.68
C GLN A 16 7.06 22.11 -21.24
N PRO A 17 6.62 21.86 -20.01
CA PRO A 17 5.40 22.49 -19.50
C PRO A 17 5.60 24.02 -19.50
N PRO A 18 4.57 24.79 -19.87
CA PRO A 18 4.66 26.23 -19.91
C PRO A 18 5.02 26.77 -18.51
N ARG A 19 5.90 27.76 -18.46
CA ARG A 19 6.24 28.45 -17.20
C ARG A 19 5.00 29.12 -16.63
N ARG A 20 4.78 28.95 -15.33
CA ARG A 20 3.69 29.65 -14.64
C ARG A 20 4.00 31.15 -14.58
N PRO A 21 3.07 32.02 -15.01
CA PRO A 21 3.32 33.48 -15.03
C PRO A 21 3.35 34.13 -13.64
N GLY A 22 2.95 33.38 -12.58
CA GLY A 22 2.95 33.86 -11.20
C GLY A 22 1.88 33.23 -10.34
N MET A 23 1.59 33.84 -9.19
CA MET A 23 0.60 33.34 -8.20
C MET A 23 -0.85 33.69 -8.59
N GLY A 24 -1.06 34.35 -9.70
CA GLY A 24 -2.36 34.83 -10.16
C GLY A 24 -2.86 36.05 -9.36
N THR A 25 -3.79 36.82 -9.96
CA THR A 25 -4.38 38.03 -9.36
C THR A 25 -5.88 37.91 -9.16
N VAL A 26 -6.53 36.93 -9.82
CA VAL A 26 -7.99 36.74 -9.78
C VAL A 26 -8.41 36.02 -8.51
N GLY A 27 -9.57 36.43 -7.95
CA GLY A 27 -10.17 35.81 -6.78
C GLY A 27 -9.72 36.41 -5.44
N LYS A 28 -10.42 35.99 -4.36
CA LYS A 28 -10.17 36.49 -3.00
C LYS A 28 -9.02 35.70 -2.36
N PRO A 29 -7.94 36.38 -1.86
CA PRO A 29 -6.86 35.68 -1.19
C PRO A 29 -7.32 35.06 0.11
N ILE A 30 -6.79 33.86 0.43
CA ILE A 30 -6.97 33.13 1.69
C ILE A 30 -5.66 32.51 2.14
N ARG A 31 -5.49 32.35 3.45
CA ARG A 31 -4.39 31.57 4.02
C ARG A 31 -4.76 30.10 4.03
N LEU A 32 -3.84 29.25 3.61
CA LEU A 32 -3.99 27.80 3.58
C LEU A 32 -2.82 27.15 4.32
N LEU A 33 -3.10 26.10 5.07
CA LEU A 33 -2.09 25.20 5.60
C LEU A 33 -2.05 23.95 4.72
N ALA A 34 -0.87 23.64 4.21
CA ALA A 34 -0.64 22.44 3.42
C ALA A 34 0.06 21.37 4.27
N ASN A 35 -0.37 20.13 4.13
CA ASN A 35 0.20 18.96 4.80
C ASN A 35 1.56 18.56 4.17
N HIS A 36 2.40 19.56 3.97
CA HIS A 36 3.75 19.44 3.46
C HIS A 36 4.69 20.06 4.48
N PHE A 37 5.69 19.30 4.85
CA PHE A 37 6.65 19.63 5.90
C PHE A 37 8.01 19.83 5.26
N GLN A 38 8.68 20.92 5.59
CA GLN A 38 9.98 21.21 5.03
C GLN A 38 11.01 20.18 5.46
N VAL A 39 11.79 19.68 4.51
CA VAL A 39 12.91 18.78 4.73
C VAL A 39 14.20 19.56 4.53
N GLN A 40 14.94 19.72 5.60
CA GLN A 40 16.29 20.28 5.54
C GLN A 40 17.27 19.16 5.14
N ILE A 41 17.99 19.37 4.04
CA ILE A 41 18.94 18.44 3.47
C ILE A 41 20.35 18.99 3.64
N PRO A 42 21.30 18.22 4.12
CA PRO A 42 22.70 18.64 4.20
C PRO A 42 23.37 18.63 2.81
N LYS A 43 24.45 19.39 2.67
CA LYS A 43 25.29 19.40 1.46
C LYS A 43 26.32 18.26 1.53
N ILE A 44 25.85 17.04 1.38
CA ILE A 44 26.68 15.85 1.43
C ILE A 44 26.44 14.95 0.23
N ASP A 45 27.34 14.02 0.03
CA ASP A 45 27.19 12.90 -0.87
C ASP A 45 26.66 11.67 -0.10
N VAL A 46 25.84 10.90 -0.77
CA VAL A 46 25.25 9.65 -0.28
C VAL A 46 25.76 8.51 -1.16
N TYR A 47 26.10 7.39 -0.57
CA TYR A 47 26.71 6.25 -1.27
C TYR A 47 25.65 5.18 -1.53
N HIS A 48 25.46 4.84 -2.80
CA HIS A 48 24.48 3.86 -3.27
C HIS A 48 25.12 2.49 -3.45
N TYR A 49 24.50 1.48 -2.85
CA TYR A 49 24.89 0.08 -2.97
C TYR A 49 23.72 -0.76 -3.47
N ASP A 50 24.02 -1.74 -4.34
CA ASP A 50 23.07 -2.77 -4.76
C ASP A 50 23.17 -3.97 -3.83
N ILE A 51 21.99 -4.47 -3.41
CA ILE A 51 21.87 -5.66 -2.57
C ILE A 51 21.12 -6.75 -3.33
N ASP A 52 21.75 -7.89 -3.49
CA ASP A 52 21.10 -9.10 -4.01
C ASP A 52 21.03 -10.18 -2.92
N ILE A 53 19.82 -10.67 -2.64
CA ILE A 53 19.55 -11.65 -1.58
C ILE A 53 19.08 -12.96 -2.20
N LYS A 54 19.79 -14.04 -1.97
CA LYS A 54 19.41 -15.39 -2.39
C LYS A 54 19.00 -16.27 -1.21
N PRO A 55 17.92 -17.10 -1.44
CA PRO A 55 17.14 -17.30 -2.65
C PRO A 55 16.18 -16.12 -2.94
N GLU A 56 15.90 -15.89 -4.22
CA GLU A 56 15.03 -14.82 -4.71
C GLU A 56 13.54 -15.01 -4.31
N LYS A 57 12.69 -14.01 -4.65
CA LYS A 57 11.22 -14.03 -4.49
C LYS A 57 10.73 -14.06 -3.05
N ARG A 58 11.28 -13.21 -2.19
CA ARG A 58 10.85 -13.06 -0.81
C ARG A 58 10.05 -11.78 -0.57
N PRO A 59 9.22 -11.75 0.49
CA PRO A 59 8.58 -10.52 0.93
C PRO A 59 9.60 -9.46 1.34
N ARG A 60 9.38 -8.20 1.01
CA ARG A 60 10.26 -7.07 1.39
C ARG A 60 10.53 -6.99 2.89
N ARG A 61 9.58 -7.43 3.73
CA ARG A 61 9.77 -7.49 5.18
C ARG A 61 10.92 -8.41 5.54
N VAL A 62 10.97 -9.61 4.95
CA VAL A 62 12.05 -10.58 5.19
C VAL A 62 13.39 -10.03 4.70
N ASN A 63 13.40 -9.39 3.53
CA ASN A 63 14.63 -8.76 3.03
C ASN A 63 15.16 -7.68 3.99
N ARG A 64 14.28 -6.86 4.57
CA ARG A 64 14.67 -5.86 5.58
C ARG A 64 15.24 -6.51 6.84
N GLU A 65 14.62 -7.58 7.31
CA GLU A 65 15.08 -8.35 8.46
C GLU A 65 16.47 -8.97 8.20
N VAL A 66 16.69 -9.50 6.98
CA VAL A 66 18.01 -10.00 6.54
C VAL A 66 19.06 -8.88 6.54
N VAL A 67 18.72 -7.72 5.95
CA VAL A 67 19.67 -6.59 5.87
C VAL A 67 19.93 -5.98 7.25
N ASP A 68 18.92 -5.84 8.10
CA ASP A 68 19.10 -5.37 9.48
C ASP A 68 19.99 -6.31 10.29
N THR A 69 19.80 -7.63 10.14
CA THR A 69 20.67 -8.63 10.77
C THR A 69 22.09 -8.60 10.20
N MET A 70 22.24 -8.42 8.88
CA MET A 70 23.54 -8.23 8.22
C MET A 70 24.30 -7.03 8.79
N VAL A 71 23.62 -5.88 8.90
CA VAL A 71 24.23 -4.64 9.43
C VAL A 71 24.70 -4.86 10.88
N ARG A 72 23.93 -5.54 11.71
CA ARG A 72 24.30 -5.87 13.09
C ARG A 72 25.43 -6.89 13.17
N HIS A 73 25.38 -7.95 12.37
CA HIS A 73 26.35 -9.03 12.40
C HIS A 73 27.74 -8.60 11.89
N PHE A 74 27.75 -7.84 10.81
CA PHE A 74 29.00 -7.33 10.18
C PHE A 74 29.33 -5.90 10.62
N LYS A 75 28.85 -5.49 11.80
CA LYS A 75 29.07 -4.15 12.34
C LYS A 75 30.56 -3.79 12.38
N MET A 76 31.39 -4.66 12.97
CA MET A 76 32.82 -4.37 13.19
C MET A 76 33.64 -4.39 11.89
N GLN A 77 33.20 -5.15 10.90
CA GLN A 77 34.00 -5.40 9.69
C GLN A 77 33.64 -4.47 8.54
N ILE A 78 32.36 -4.10 8.42
CA ILE A 78 31.84 -3.39 7.24
C ILE A 78 31.07 -2.12 7.62
N PHE A 79 30.12 -2.22 8.53
CA PHE A 79 29.16 -1.14 8.75
C PHE A 79 29.56 -0.13 9.81
N GLY A 80 30.36 -0.52 10.83
CA GLY A 80 30.63 0.34 11.97
C GLY A 80 29.33 0.71 12.70
N ASP A 81 29.19 1.98 13.04
CA ASP A 81 27.95 2.53 13.63
C ASP A 81 26.97 3.10 12.60
N ARG A 82 27.19 2.87 11.30
CA ARG A 82 26.36 3.38 10.22
C ARG A 82 24.97 2.78 10.23
N GLN A 83 23.98 3.63 9.90
CA GLN A 83 22.57 3.26 9.80
C GLN A 83 22.11 3.39 8.34
N PRO A 84 22.27 2.33 7.51
CA PRO A 84 21.92 2.40 6.10
C PRO A 84 20.42 2.47 5.87
N GLY A 85 19.98 3.28 4.91
CA GLY A 85 18.63 3.27 4.39
C GLY A 85 18.46 2.20 3.31
N TYR A 86 17.43 1.33 3.41
CA TYR A 86 17.20 0.23 2.47
C TYR A 86 15.75 0.16 1.98
N ASP A 87 15.53 -0.01 0.67
CA ASP A 87 14.19 -0.03 0.06
C ASP A 87 13.42 -1.37 0.23
N GLY A 88 14.07 -2.40 0.78
CA GLY A 88 13.53 -3.75 0.94
C GLY A 88 13.61 -4.60 -0.34
N LYS A 89 14.31 -4.12 -1.39
CA LYS A 89 14.55 -4.86 -2.64
C LYS A 89 16.02 -4.96 -2.96
N ARG A 90 16.60 -3.87 -3.50
CA ARG A 90 17.97 -3.84 -4.00
C ARG A 90 18.75 -2.60 -3.57
N ASN A 91 18.11 -1.44 -3.37
CA ASN A 91 18.82 -0.19 -3.17
C ASN A 91 19.08 0.07 -1.69
N MET A 92 20.36 0.19 -1.33
CA MET A 92 20.81 0.60 -0.01
C MET A 92 21.66 1.87 -0.13
N TYR A 93 21.46 2.79 0.81
CA TYR A 93 22.19 4.05 0.88
C TYR A 93 22.86 4.20 2.22
N THR A 94 24.10 4.73 2.22
CA THR A 94 24.86 5.06 3.44
C THR A 94 25.35 6.50 3.38
N ALA A 95 25.46 7.16 4.54
CA ALA A 95 25.97 8.52 4.64
C ALA A 95 27.48 8.60 4.40
N HIS A 96 28.20 7.51 4.63
CA HIS A 96 29.64 7.40 4.42
C HIS A 96 29.96 6.12 3.63
N PRO A 97 31.09 6.10 2.88
CA PRO A 97 31.44 4.92 2.10
C PRO A 97 31.73 3.73 3.01
N LEU A 98 31.34 2.54 2.55
CA LEU A 98 31.69 1.30 3.21
C LEU A 98 33.13 0.87 2.83
N PRO A 99 33.86 0.18 3.71
CA PRO A 99 35.26 -0.22 3.50
C PRO A 99 35.41 -1.41 2.53
N ILE A 100 34.50 -1.58 1.59
CA ILE A 100 34.50 -2.64 0.57
C ILE A 100 35.00 -2.15 -0.80
N GLY A 101 35.26 -0.84 -0.95
CA GLY A 101 35.65 -0.26 -2.22
C GLY A 101 34.55 -0.42 -3.29
N ARG A 102 34.97 -0.79 -4.51
CA ARG A 102 34.07 -1.06 -5.66
C ARG A 102 33.80 -2.56 -5.86
N ASP A 103 34.42 -3.41 -5.06
CA ASP A 103 34.29 -4.84 -5.19
C ASP A 103 32.95 -5.34 -4.68
N ARG A 104 32.55 -6.50 -5.22
CA ARG A 104 31.39 -7.23 -4.72
C ARG A 104 31.80 -8.05 -3.50
N VAL A 105 31.05 -7.93 -2.44
CA VAL A 105 31.22 -8.73 -1.22
C VAL A 105 30.00 -9.63 -1.04
N ASP A 106 30.26 -10.92 -0.86
CA ASP A 106 29.23 -11.92 -0.58
C ASP A 106 29.26 -12.27 0.91
N LEU A 107 28.13 -12.13 1.58
CA LEU A 107 27.95 -12.35 3.01
C LEU A 107 26.89 -13.43 3.27
N GLU A 108 27.07 -14.17 4.35
CA GLU A 108 26.06 -15.13 4.81
C GLU A 108 25.35 -14.59 6.05
N VAL A 109 24.02 -14.59 5.99
CA VAL A 109 23.16 -14.10 7.07
C VAL A 109 22.18 -15.19 7.45
N THR A 110 22.16 -15.56 8.72
CA THR A 110 21.24 -16.55 9.26
C THR A 110 20.17 -15.87 10.10
N LEU A 111 18.90 -16.09 9.75
CA LEU A 111 17.76 -15.69 10.55
C LEU A 111 17.21 -16.91 11.32
N PRO A 112 16.84 -16.74 12.59
CA PRO A 112 16.15 -17.78 13.33
C PRO A 112 14.82 -18.10 12.65
N GLY A 113 14.56 -19.37 12.40
CA GLY A 113 13.33 -19.86 11.78
C GLY A 113 12.46 -20.63 12.75
N GLU A 114 11.17 -20.72 12.46
CA GLU A 114 10.25 -21.59 13.19
C GLU A 114 10.63 -23.07 12.93
N GLY A 115 11.59 -23.62 13.69
CA GLY A 115 12.03 -25.01 13.66
C GLY A 115 13.35 -25.30 12.90
N LYS A 116 13.79 -24.42 12.02
CA LYS A 116 15.11 -24.49 11.37
C LYS A 116 15.56 -23.10 10.96
N ASP A 117 16.77 -22.76 11.28
CA ASP A 117 17.39 -21.51 10.87
C ASP A 117 17.46 -21.40 9.34
N GLN A 118 17.29 -20.19 8.84
CA GLN A 118 17.31 -19.90 7.42
C GLN A 118 18.55 -19.07 7.08
N THR A 119 19.43 -19.63 6.26
CA THR A 119 20.64 -18.95 5.80
C THR A 119 20.39 -18.30 4.44
N PHE A 120 20.84 -17.06 4.31
CA PHE A 120 20.74 -16.24 3.11
C PHE A 120 22.11 -15.82 2.65
N LYS A 121 22.33 -15.88 1.33
CA LYS A 121 23.49 -15.23 0.71
C LYS A 121 23.10 -13.83 0.31
N VAL A 122 23.84 -12.85 0.81
CA VAL A 122 23.64 -11.43 0.52
C VAL A 122 24.87 -10.92 -0.21
N SER A 123 24.69 -10.47 -1.43
CA SER A 123 25.73 -9.80 -2.21
C SER A 123 25.56 -8.30 -2.08
N LEU A 124 26.62 -7.61 -1.72
CA LEU A 124 26.68 -6.16 -1.56
C LEU A 124 27.69 -5.60 -2.56
N GLN A 125 27.27 -4.64 -3.39
CA GLN A 125 28.12 -4.02 -4.41
C GLN A 125 27.92 -2.51 -4.46
N TRP A 126 29.02 -1.77 -4.52
CA TRP A 126 28.97 -0.33 -4.77
C TRP A 126 28.41 -0.01 -6.17
N VAL A 127 27.59 1.02 -6.27
CA VAL A 127 26.97 1.46 -7.53
C VAL A 127 27.42 2.86 -7.92
N SER A 128 27.14 3.84 -7.08
CA SER A 128 27.39 5.26 -7.41
C SER A 128 27.42 6.14 -6.17
N VAL A 129 27.88 7.35 -6.36
CA VAL A 129 27.72 8.46 -5.42
C VAL A 129 26.51 9.30 -5.87
N VAL A 130 25.65 9.63 -4.94
CA VAL A 130 24.46 10.47 -5.16
C VAL A 130 24.63 11.77 -4.41
N SER A 131 24.74 12.88 -5.12
CA SER A 131 24.96 14.21 -4.52
C SER A 131 23.66 14.87 -4.10
N LEU A 132 23.49 15.10 -2.81
CA LEU A 132 22.38 15.91 -2.29
C LEU A 132 22.61 17.41 -2.50
N GLN A 133 23.87 17.83 -2.70
CA GLN A 133 24.17 19.22 -3.05
C GLN A 133 23.60 19.57 -4.43
N MET A 134 23.77 18.70 -5.43
CA MET A 134 23.19 18.91 -6.77
C MET A 134 21.67 19.05 -6.72
N LEU A 135 21.02 18.31 -5.82
CA LEU A 135 19.57 18.45 -5.61
C LEU A 135 19.21 19.84 -5.07
N LEU A 136 19.96 20.37 -4.10
CA LEU A 136 19.75 21.72 -3.56
C LEU A 136 19.96 22.81 -4.62
N GLU A 137 20.97 22.66 -5.46
CA GLU A 137 21.24 23.55 -6.59
C GLU A 137 20.09 23.51 -7.62
N ALA A 138 19.60 22.33 -7.95
CA ALA A 138 18.46 22.17 -8.85
C ALA A 138 17.17 22.80 -8.30
N LEU A 139 16.91 22.67 -7.00
CA LEU A 139 15.77 23.33 -6.34
C LEU A 139 15.85 24.86 -6.39
N SER A 140 17.07 25.41 -6.47
CA SER A 140 17.31 26.87 -6.65
C SER A 140 17.04 27.32 -8.09
N GLY A 141 16.65 26.46 -8.99
CA GLY A 141 16.24 26.78 -10.36
C GLY A 141 17.37 26.77 -11.39
N HIS A 142 18.55 26.25 -11.03
CA HIS A 142 19.71 26.25 -11.92
C HIS A 142 19.81 25.01 -12.82
N ASN A 143 19.22 23.87 -12.39
CA ASN A 143 19.35 22.59 -13.07
C ASN A 143 18.06 21.76 -13.01
N GLU A 144 18.00 20.69 -13.78
CA GLU A 144 16.97 19.65 -13.66
C GLU A 144 17.10 18.90 -12.34
N VAL A 145 15.96 18.55 -11.71
CA VAL A 145 15.96 17.86 -10.42
C VAL A 145 16.48 16.43 -10.59
N PRO A 146 17.60 16.05 -9.93
CA PRO A 146 18.16 14.72 -10.07
C PRO A 146 17.26 13.66 -9.41
N GLU A 147 16.72 12.74 -10.22
CA GLU A 147 15.80 11.71 -9.75
C GLU A 147 16.44 10.76 -8.73
N ASP A 148 17.74 10.44 -8.92
CA ASP A 148 18.48 9.55 -8.01
C ASP A 148 18.57 10.13 -6.59
N SER A 149 18.76 11.45 -6.48
CA SER A 149 18.80 12.12 -5.17
C SER A 149 17.42 12.13 -4.50
N VAL A 150 16.35 12.34 -5.26
CA VAL A 150 14.98 12.24 -4.74
C VAL A 150 14.65 10.81 -4.32
N GLN A 151 15.09 9.82 -5.09
CA GLN A 151 14.91 8.41 -4.75
C GLN A 151 15.68 8.04 -3.48
N ALA A 152 16.92 8.47 -3.34
CA ALA A 152 17.71 8.24 -2.13
C ALA A 152 16.99 8.79 -0.89
N LEU A 153 16.51 10.04 -0.95
CA LEU A 153 15.74 10.65 0.14
C LEU A 153 14.44 9.88 0.44
N ASP A 154 13.69 9.44 -0.59
CA ASP A 154 12.46 8.66 -0.38
C ASP A 154 12.76 7.32 0.31
N VAL A 155 13.85 6.66 -0.04
CA VAL A 155 14.28 5.40 0.61
C VAL A 155 14.68 5.64 2.06
N ILE A 156 15.53 6.64 2.33
CA ILE A 156 16.02 6.96 3.68
C ILE A 156 14.86 7.33 4.60
N THR A 157 14.00 8.26 4.18
CA THR A 157 12.87 8.72 5.00
C THR A 157 11.82 7.65 5.27
N ARG A 158 11.73 6.65 4.41
CA ARG A 158 10.75 5.55 4.52
C ARG A 158 11.29 4.31 5.21
N HIS A 159 12.59 4.26 5.51
CA HIS A 159 13.21 3.06 6.05
C HIS A 159 12.61 2.67 7.41
N LEU A 160 12.67 3.56 8.39
CA LEU A 160 12.12 3.32 9.73
C LEU A 160 10.60 3.06 9.73
N PRO A 161 9.76 3.86 9.06
CA PRO A 161 8.33 3.54 8.91
C PRO A 161 8.07 2.16 8.30
N SER A 162 8.89 1.74 7.32
CA SER A 162 8.76 0.41 6.69
C SER A 162 9.07 -0.76 7.63
N MET A 163 9.83 -0.53 8.69
CA MET A 163 10.13 -1.54 9.71
C MET A 163 9.03 -1.61 10.79
N ARG A 164 8.46 -0.47 11.16
CA ARG A 164 7.46 -0.35 12.23
C ARG A 164 6.04 -0.70 11.79
N TYR A 165 5.68 -0.33 10.56
CA TYR A 165 4.33 -0.44 10.00
C TYR A 165 4.25 -1.45 8.85
N THR A 166 3.04 -1.79 8.45
CA THR A 166 2.79 -2.59 7.24
C THR A 166 2.75 -1.67 6.01
N PRO A 167 3.77 -1.70 5.13
CA PRO A 167 3.82 -0.83 3.97
C PRO A 167 2.92 -1.33 2.85
N VAL A 168 2.12 -0.43 2.28
CA VAL A 168 1.30 -0.66 1.09
C VAL A 168 1.47 0.52 0.13
N GLY A 169 2.24 0.33 -0.92
CA GLY A 169 2.63 1.41 -1.82
C GLY A 169 3.43 2.49 -1.08
N ARG A 170 2.92 3.72 -1.06
CA ARG A 170 3.51 4.84 -0.31
C ARG A 170 2.84 5.08 1.05
N SER A 171 1.95 4.21 1.48
CA SER A 171 1.26 4.32 2.77
C SER A 171 1.72 3.25 3.74
N PHE A 172 1.56 3.53 5.01
CA PHE A 172 1.95 2.70 6.13
C PHE A 172 0.75 2.49 7.04
N PHE A 173 0.47 1.24 7.42
CA PHE A 173 -0.71 0.88 8.20
C PHE A 173 -0.32 0.07 9.42
N SER A 174 -1.04 0.28 10.53
CA SER A 174 -0.96 -0.53 11.73
C SER A 174 -2.25 -1.31 11.96
N PRO A 175 -2.17 -2.50 12.60
CA PRO A 175 -3.36 -3.17 13.07
C PRO A 175 -4.09 -2.28 14.07
N PRO A 176 -5.43 -2.35 14.17
CA PRO A 176 -6.18 -1.57 15.14
C PRO A 176 -5.80 -1.99 16.58
N GLU A 177 -5.57 -0.99 17.43
CA GLU A 177 -5.37 -1.17 18.85
C GLU A 177 -6.70 -0.87 19.59
N GLY A 178 -7.23 -1.83 20.31
CA GLY A 178 -8.52 -1.71 21.00
C GLY A 178 -9.72 -1.90 20.08
N TYR A 179 -10.51 -0.84 19.86
CA TYR A 179 -11.70 -0.92 19.00
C TYR A 179 -11.33 -1.00 17.51
N TYR A 180 -11.87 -1.98 16.82
CA TYR A 180 -11.70 -2.13 15.38
C TYR A 180 -12.98 -1.75 14.62
N HIS A 181 -12.83 -1.33 13.38
CA HIS A 181 -13.96 -0.98 12.51
C HIS A 181 -14.24 -2.13 11.54
N PRO A 182 -15.22 -3.01 11.85
CA PRO A 182 -15.57 -4.12 10.98
C PRO A 182 -16.25 -3.63 9.71
N LEU A 183 -15.84 -4.21 8.58
CA LEU A 183 -16.46 -3.98 7.27
C LEU A 183 -17.41 -5.10 6.87
N GLY A 184 -17.43 -6.20 7.64
CA GLY A 184 -18.13 -7.43 7.30
C GLY A 184 -17.39 -8.28 6.27
N GLY A 185 -17.75 -9.56 6.21
CA GLY A 185 -17.11 -10.54 5.34
C GLY A 185 -15.63 -10.75 5.65
N GLY A 186 -15.28 -10.77 6.93
CA GLY A 186 -13.92 -10.98 7.42
C GLY A 186 -12.94 -9.86 7.14
N ARG A 187 -13.43 -8.63 6.99
CA ARG A 187 -12.62 -7.44 6.70
C ARG A 187 -12.78 -6.38 7.76
N GLU A 188 -11.72 -5.61 7.95
CA GLU A 188 -11.64 -4.50 8.90
C GLU A 188 -10.90 -3.30 8.28
N VAL A 189 -11.11 -2.11 8.84
CA VAL A 189 -10.37 -0.90 8.45
C VAL A 189 -9.08 -0.82 9.24
N TRP A 190 -7.96 -0.69 8.51
CA TRP A 190 -6.69 -0.29 9.11
C TRP A 190 -6.42 1.17 8.80
N PHE A 191 -6.06 1.89 9.83
CA PHE A 191 -5.63 3.28 9.73
C PHE A 191 -4.12 3.36 9.60
N GLY A 192 -3.68 4.46 9.03
CA GLY A 192 -2.28 4.70 8.79
C GLY A 192 -2.06 6.04 8.13
N PHE A 193 -0.92 6.20 7.47
CA PHE A 193 -0.55 7.45 6.82
C PHE A 193 0.13 7.22 5.47
N HIS A 194 -0.03 8.16 4.59
CA HIS A 194 0.72 8.29 3.35
C HIS A 194 1.96 9.14 3.62
N GLN A 195 3.09 8.76 3.04
CA GLN A 195 4.32 9.53 3.12
C GLN A 195 5.04 9.53 1.77
N SER A 196 5.46 10.71 1.32
CA SER A 196 6.30 10.84 0.13
C SER A 196 7.13 12.12 0.15
N VAL A 197 8.38 12.02 -0.29
CA VAL A 197 9.25 13.17 -0.49
C VAL A 197 8.91 13.82 -1.83
N ARG A 198 8.83 15.15 -1.85
CA ARG A 198 8.45 15.93 -3.03
C ARG A 198 9.36 17.14 -3.20
N PRO A 199 9.96 17.33 -4.39
CA PRO A 199 10.58 18.60 -4.71
C PRO A 199 9.52 19.69 -4.84
N ALA A 200 9.76 20.82 -4.22
CA ALA A 200 8.93 22.02 -4.31
C ALA A 200 9.81 23.21 -4.71
N MET A 201 9.20 24.38 -4.90
CA MET A 201 9.98 25.58 -5.18
C MET A 201 10.90 25.87 -4.00
N TRP A 202 12.21 25.85 -4.25
CA TRP A 202 13.35 26.12 -3.35
C TRP A 202 13.59 25.12 -2.21
N ASN A 203 12.70 24.16 -1.96
CA ASN A 203 12.83 23.22 -0.85
C ASN A 203 12.36 21.82 -1.20
N MET A 204 12.90 20.81 -0.51
CA MET A 204 12.28 19.50 -0.44
C MET A 204 11.20 19.49 0.62
N MET A 205 10.10 18.83 0.32
CA MET A 205 8.96 18.68 1.22
C MET A 205 8.64 17.23 1.47
N LEU A 206 8.26 16.92 2.70
CA LEU A 206 7.66 15.64 3.07
C LEU A 206 6.14 15.82 3.10
N ASN A 207 5.44 15.16 2.19
CA ASN A 207 3.99 15.12 2.21
C ASN A 207 3.55 13.97 3.12
N ILE A 208 2.77 14.29 4.15
CA ILE A 208 2.16 13.32 5.08
C ILE A 208 0.66 13.56 5.12
N ASP A 209 -0.10 12.48 4.99
CA ASP A 209 -1.56 12.52 5.10
C ASP A 209 -2.09 11.25 5.74
N VAL A 210 -3.24 11.36 6.42
CA VAL A 210 -3.96 10.21 6.96
C VAL A 210 -4.44 9.30 5.83
N SER A 211 -4.35 8.01 6.04
CA SER A 211 -4.75 6.99 5.08
C SER A 211 -5.51 5.87 5.78
N ALA A 212 -6.44 5.25 5.09
CA ALA A 212 -7.15 4.08 5.58
C ALA A 212 -7.42 3.12 4.44
N THR A 213 -7.36 1.83 4.71
CA THR A 213 -7.67 0.78 3.73
C THR A 213 -8.20 -0.47 4.41
N ALA A 214 -8.83 -1.35 3.62
CA ALA A 214 -9.36 -2.60 4.12
C ALA A 214 -8.28 -3.68 4.18
N PHE A 215 -8.24 -4.38 5.31
CA PHE A 215 -7.44 -5.58 5.52
C PHE A 215 -8.35 -6.76 5.86
N TYR A 216 -7.85 -7.97 5.64
CA TYR A 216 -8.50 -9.15 6.17
C TYR A 216 -8.18 -9.28 7.66
N ARG A 217 -9.21 -9.51 8.47
CA ARG A 217 -9.08 -9.70 9.91
C ARG A 217 -8.33 -11.00 10.20
N ALA A 218 -7.39 -10.96 11.14
CA ALA A 218 -6.74 -12.14 11.67
C ALA A 218 -7.73 -12.87 12.59
N GLN A 219 -8.25 -14.00 12.12
CA GLN A 219 -9.29 -14.77 12.80
C GLN A 219 -9.27 -16.24 12.35
N PRO A 220 -9.89 -17.17 13.08
CA PRO A 220 -10.10 -18.52 12.62
C PRO A 220 -10.81 -18.57 11.27
N VAL A 221 -10.35 -19.48 10.39
CA VAL A 221 -10.95 -19.61 9.05
C VAL A 221 -12.43 -19.98 9.10
N ILE A 222 -12.86 -20.69 10.13
CA ILE A 222 -14.30 -20.99 10.34
C ILE A 222 -15.09 -19.70 10.57
N GLU A 223 -14.62 -18.79 11.42
CA GLU A 223 -15.30 -17.51 11.64
C GLU A 223 -15.34 -16.67 10.36
N PHE A 224 -14.24 -16.63 9.61
CA PHE A 224 -14.21 -15.98 8.30
C PHE A 224 -15.23 -16.58 7.33
N MET A 225 -15.36 -17.92 7.31
CA MET A 225 -16.37 -18.61 6.49
C MET A 225 -17.78 -18.19 6.91
N CYS A 226 -18.07 -18.17 8.21
CA CYS A 226 -19.36 -17.76 8.74
C CYS A 226 -19.73 -16.34 8.34
N GLU A 227 -18.79 -15.38 8.48
CA GLU A 227 -19.01 -14.00 8.05
C GLU A 227 -19.23 -13.85 6.54
N VAL A 228 -18.51 -14.64 5.73
CA VAL A 228 -18.65 -14.64 4.26
C VAL A 228 -19.99 -15.22 3.80
N LEU A 229 -20.47 -16.25 4.51
CA LEU A 229 -21.68 -16.99 4.16
C LEU A 229 -22.92 -16.51 4.91
N ASP A 230 -22.77 -15.51 5.80
CA ASP A 230 -23.83 -14.99 6.66
C ASP A 230 -24.43 -16.05 7.61
N ILE A 231 -23.58 -16.99 8.08
CA ILE A 231 -23.94 -18.02 9.05
C ILE A 231 -23.78 -17.46 10.46
N GLN A 232 -24.86 -17.35 11.22
CA GLN A 232 -24.83 -16.74 12.56
C GLN A 232 -24.22 -17.69 13.61
N ASN A 233 -24.50 -18.99 13.50
CA ASN A 233 -24.02 -20.00 14.43
C ASN A 233 -23.48 -21.21 13.69
N ILE A 234 -22.18 -21.46 13.80
CA ILE A 234 -21.52 -22.59 13.14
C ILE A 234 -22.05 -23.94 13.64
N ASN A 235 -22.54 -24.03 14.86
CA ASN A 235 -23.07 -25.30 15.41
C ASN A 235 -24.37 -25.70 14.75
N GLU A 236 -25.09 -24.79 14.11
CA GLU A 236 -26.30 -25.09 13.31
C GLU A 236 -25.96 -25.64 11.92
N GLN A 237 -24.71 -25.42 11.46
CA GLN A 237 -24.23 -25.93 10.19
C GLN A 237 -23.82 -27.41 10.34
N THR A 238 -24.80 -28.30 10.42
CA THR A 238 -24.56 -29.75 10.57
C THR A 238 -24.36 -30.47 9.24
N LYS A 239 -24.68 -29.82 8.12
CA LYS A 239 -24.60 -30.37 6.76
C LYS A 239 -23.38 -29.81 6.03
N PRO A 240 -22.85 -30.50 5.02
CA PRO A 240 -21.84 -29.95 4.12
C PRO A 240 -22.31 -28.63 3.47
N LEU A 241 -21.37 -27.77 3.11
CA LEU A 241 -21.72 -26.57 2.35
C LEU A 241 -22.34 -26.94 1.00
N THR A 242 -23.37 -26.19 0.62
CA THR A 242 -23.92 -26.28 -0.75
C THR A 242 -22.86 -25.80 -1.76
N ASP A 243 -23.01 -26.20 -3.02
CA ASP A 243 -22.07 -25.76 -4.07
C ASP A 243 -22.03 -24.24 -4.21
N SER A 244 -23.16 -23.56 -4.08
CA SER A 244 -23.24 -22.10 -4.10
C SER A 244 -22.45 -21.46 -2.95
N GLN A 245 -22.63 -21.95 -1.72
CA GLN A 245 -21.90 -21.50 -0.54
C GLN A 245 -20.40 -21.75 -0.70
N ARG A 246 -20.03 -22.96 -1.14
CA ARG A 246 -18.63 -23.31 -1.37
C ARG A 246 -17.98 -22.42 -2.42
N VAL A 247 -18.65 -22.15 -3.53
CA VAL A 247 -18.14 -21.26 -4.59
C VAL A 247 -17.99 -19.82 -4.07
N LYS A 248 -18.98 -19.31 -3.32
CA LYS A 248 -18.90 -17.98 -2.68
C LYS A 248 -17.70 -17.91 -1.74
N PHE A 249 -17.53 -18.89 -0.86
CA PHE A 249 -16.40 -18.96 0.08
C PHE A 249 -15.07 -19.11 -0.64
N THR A 250 -14.97 -20.00 -1.64
CA THR A 250 -13.74 -20.18 -2.45
C THR A 250 -13.33 -18.88 -3.12
N LYS A 251 -14.28 -18.15 -3.71
CA LYS A 251 -14.03 -16.86 -4.34
C LYS A 251 -13.48 -15.84 -3.33
N GLU A 252 -13.98 -15.87 -2.09
CA GLU A 252 -13.52 -14.93 -1.06
C GLU A 252 -12.13 -15.29 -0.52
N ILE A 253 -11.87 -16.56 -0.19
CA ILE A 253 -10.60 -16.98 0.40
C ILE A 253 -9.45 -17.01 -0.63
N ARG A 254 -9.74 -17.18 -1.92
CA ARG A 254 -8.74 -17.04 -3.00
C ARG A 254 -8.33 -15.58 -3.26
N GLY A 255 -8.95 -14.61 -2.61
CA GLY A 255 -8.39 -13.26 -2.52
C GLY A 255 -8.46 -12.38 -3.77
N GLY A 256 -9.27 -12.67 -4.80
CA GLY A 256 -9.42 -11.80 -5.98
C GLY A 256 -8.37 -12.03 -7.09
N TRP A 257 -8.25 -11.11 -8.02
CA TRP A 257 -7.45 -11.21 -9.25
C TRP A 257 -5.96 -11.51 -9.00
N GLY A 258 -5.55 -12.78 -9.18
CA GLY A 258 -4.17 -13.23 -9.08
C GLY A 258 -4.05 -14.70 -8.60
N PRO A 259 -2.91 -15.35 -8.85
CA PRO A 259 -2.70 -16.76 -8.46
C PRO A 259 -2.53 -16.96 -6.93
N ALA A 260 -2.69 -15.91 -6.15
CA ALA A 260 -2.31 -15.90 -4.74
C ALA A 260 -3.50 -15.69 -3.81
N GLY A 261 -4.09 -16.80 -3.30
CA GLY A 261 -5.09 -16.79 -2.21
C GLY A 261 -4.56 -16.25 -0.88
N LEU A 262 -5.44 -16.13 0.12
CA LEU A 262 -5.08 -15.70 1.46
C LEU A 262 -4.02 -16.63 2.07
N LYS A 263 -3.15 -16.06 2.88
CA LYS A 263 -2.24 -16.83 3.73
C LYS A 263 -2.98 -17.24 4.98
N VAL A 264 -2.86 -18.52 5.31
CA VAL A 264 -3.35 -19.09 6.56
C VAL A 264 -2.18 -19.68 7.33
N GLU A 265 -2.26 -19.68 8.64
CA GLU A 265 -1.34 -20.39 9.53
C GLU A 265 -2.06 -21.52 10.23
N VAL A 266 -1.33 -22.62 10.48
CA VAL A 266 -1.90 -23.79 11.15
C VAL A 266 -1.70 -23.72 12.65
N THR A 267 -2.65 -24.28 13.40
CA THR A 267 -2.65 -24.29 14.88
C THR A 267 -2.30 -25.63 15.49
N HIS A 268 -2.35 -26.72 14.72
CA HIS A 268 -2.17 -28.09 15.21
C HIS A 268 -0.71 -28.55 15.37
N CYS A 269 0.26 -27.74 14.97
CA CYS A 269 1.68 -28.07 15.04
C CYS A 269 2.38 -27.46 16.29
N GLY A 270 1.66 -27.16 17.35
CA GLY A 270 2.20 -26.56 18.58
C GLY A 270 2.81 -25.19 18.32
N GLN A 271 4.08 -24.98 18.71
CA GLN A 271 4.75 -23.68 18.53
C GLN A 271 5.11 -23.38 17.07
N MET A 272 5.17 -24.39 16.20
CA MET A 272 5.46 -24.21 14.77
C MET A 272 4.25 -23.72 13.99
N LYS A 273 4.10 -22.41 13.84
CA LYS A 273 3.04 -21.78 13.04
C LYS A 273 3.39 -21.75 11.56
N ARG A 274 3.31 -22.90 10.88
CA ARG A 274 3.55 -22.95 9.44
C ARG A 274 2.49 -22.18 8.67
N LYS A 275 2.95 -21.34 7.74
CA LYS A 275 2.09 -20.48 6.92
C LYS A 275 1.96 -21.04 5.51
N TYR A 276 0.72 -21.14 5.05
CA TYR A 276 0.39 -21.65 3.73
C TYR A 276 -0.46 -20.64 2.97
N ARG A 277 -0.40 -20.73 1.64
CA ARG A 277 -1.27 -19.94 0.77
C ARG A 277 -2.39 -20.82 0.26
N VAL A 278 -3.64 -20.36 0.38
CA VAL A 278 -4.82 -21.10 -0.06
C VAL A 278 -4.91 -21.00 -1.59
N CYS A 279 -4.96 -22.14 -2.25
CA CYS A 279 -5.18 -22.21 -3.69
C CYS A 279 -6.63 -22.61 -4.05
N ASN A 280 -7.29 -23.40 -3.20
CA ASN A 280 -8.69 -23.83 -3.45
C ASN A 280 -9.39 -24.24 -2.15
N VAL A 281 -10.69 -24.53 -2.28
CA VAL A 281 -11.52 -25.18 -1.25
C VAL A 281 -12.09 -26.47 -1.85
N THR A 282 -11.93 -27.59 -1.14
CA THR A 282 -12.33 -28.91 -1.64
C THR A 282 -13.85 -29.01 -1.85
N ARG A 283 -14.26 -29.87 -2.78
CA ARG A 283 -15.69 -30.21 -2.98
C ARG A 283 -16.21 -31.15 -1.92
N ARG A 284 -15.37 -32.12 -1.52
CA ARG A 284 -15.68 -33.09 -0.51
C ARG A 284 -15.38 -32.55 0.89
N PRO A 285 -16.16 -32.89 1.90
CA PRO A 285 -15.89 -32.59 3.30
C PRO A 285 -14.64 -33.33 3.81
N ALA A 286 -14.07 -32.88 4.92
CA ALA A 286 -12.87 -33.50 5.51
C ALA A 286 -13.01 -34.98 5.82
N SER A 287 -14.24 -35.44 6.13
CA SER A 287 -14.56 -36.85 6.35
C SER A 287 -14.49 -37.74 5.09
N HIS A 288 -14.58 -37.14 3.89
CA HIS A 288 -14.61 -37.84 2.60
C HIS A 288 -13.50 -37.38 1.61
N GLN A 289 -12.76 -36.33 1.94
CA GLN A 289 -11.63 -35.89 1.13
C GLN A 289 -10.45 -36.80 1.39
N THR A 290 -10.04 -37.57 0.37
CA THR A 290 -8.90 -38.51 0.44
C THR A 290 -7.64 -37.93 -0.20
N PHE A 291 -6.52 -38.50 0.19
CA PHE A 291 -5.20 -38.29 -0.42
C PHE A 291 -4.33 -39.54 -0.21
N PRO A 292 -3.34 -39.79 -1.09
CA PRO A 292 -2.41 -40.89 -0.94
C PRO A 292 -1.42 -40.59 0.21
N LEU A 293 -1.50 -41.40 1.26
CA LEU A 293 -0.57 -41.39 2.39
C LEU A 293 0.54 -42.41 2.14
N GLN A 294 1.78 -42.01 2.06
CA GLN A 294 2.91 -42.92 2.01
C GLN A 294 3.18 -43.50 3.39
N LEU A 295 3.11 -44.83 3.50
CA LEU A 295 3.49 -45.55 4.68
C LEU A 295 5.01 -45.80 4.71
N GLU A 296 5.55 -46.14 5.90
CA GLU A 296 6.98 -46.42 6.08
C GLU A 296 7.47 -47.60 5.23
N ASN A 297 6.59 -48.49 4.82
CA ASN A 297 6.89 -49.62 3.93
C ASN A 297 6.91 -49.24 2.43
N GLY A 298 6.76 -47.95 2.09
CA GLY A 298 6.75 -47.45 0.71
C GLY A 298 5.41 -47.63 -0.03
N GLN A 299 4.41 -48.25 0.58
CA GLN A 299 3.07 -48.39 0.00
C GLN A 299 2.27 -47.10 0.20
N ALA A 300 1.46 -46.74 -0.80
CA ALA A 300 0.52 -45.65 -0.70
C ALA A 300 -0.86 -46.16 -0.31
N MET A 301 -1.43 -45.66 0.77
CA MET A 301 -2.79 -45.97 1.22
C MET A 301 -3.66 -44.72 1.08
N GLU A 302 -4.88 -44.87 0.57
CA GLU A 302 -5.84 -43.77 0.60
C GLU A 302 -6.33 -43.52 2.02
N CYS A 303 -6.14 -42.33 2.51
CA CYS A 303 -6.56 -41.88 3.83
C CYS A 303 -7.42 -40.63 3.73
N THR A 304 -8.50 -40.56 4.52
CA THR A 304 -9.28 -39.30 4.59
C THR A 304 -8.57 -38.27 5.46
N VAL A 305 -8.82 -36.97 5.18
CA VAL A 305 -8.24 -35.90 5.97
C VAL A 305 -8.61 -36.02 7.45
N ALA A 306 -9.85 -36.33 7.77
CA ALA A 306 -10.30 -36.53 9.15
C ALA A 306 -9.59 -37.68 9.87
N GLN A 307 -9.41 -38.83 9.19
CA GLN A 307 -8.67 -39.97 9.74
C GLN A 307 -7.19 -39.62 9.98
N TYR A 308 -6.55 -38.95 9.03
CA TYR A 308 -5.16 -38.53 9.15
C TYR A 308 -4.94 -37.65 10.37
N PHE A 309 -5.80 -36.61 10.58
CA PHE A 309 -5.67 -35.72 11.73
C PHE A 309 -5.89 -36.47 13.05
N LYS A 310 -6.82 -37.40 13.11
CA LYS A 310 -7.06 -38.26 14.28
C LYS A 310 -5.86 -39.14 14.59
N GLN A 311 -5.29 -39.82 13.58
CA GLN A 311 -4.20 -40.79 13.76
C GLN A 311 -2.86 -40.07 14.05
N LYS A 312 -2.52 -39.06 13.28
CA LYS A 312 -1.18 -38.40 13.34
C LYS A 312 -1.08 -37.36 14.43
N TYR A 313 -2.12 -36.59 14.66
CA TYR A 313 -2.11 -35.44 15.58
C TYR A 313 -3.00 -35.68 16.82
N SER A 314 -3.64 -36.85 16.94
CA SER A 314 -4.62 -37.16 17.99
C SER A 314 -5.74 -36.11 18.08
N LEU A 315 -6.04 -35.46 16.95
CA LEU A 315 -7.01 -34.37 16.86
C LEU A 315 -8.29 -34.89 16.19
N GLN A 316 -9.36 -35.00 16.96
CA GLN A 316 -10.68 -35.29 16.42
C GLN A 316 -11.31 -33.98 15.94
N LEU A 317 -11.61 -33.92 14.63
CA LEU A 317 -12.22 -32.73 14.05
C LEU A 317 -13.62 -32.51 14.60
N LYS A 318 -13.94 -31.29 14.99
CA LYS A 318 -15.26 -30.87 15.46
C LYS A 318 -16.25 -30.72 14.29
N TYR A 319 -15.74 -30.31 13.11
CA TYR A 319 -16.56 -30.04 11.92
C TYR A 319 -16.10 -30.86 10.69
N PRO A 320 -16.12 -32.22 10.77
CA PRO A 320 -15.61 -33.07 9.68
C PRO A 320 -16.48 -33.04 8.41
N HIS A 321 -17.69 -32.50 8.50
CA HIS A 321 -18.60 -32.27 7.38
C HIS A 321 -18.31 -31.02 6.57
N LEU A 322 -17.41 -30.13 7.05
CA LEU A 322 -16.96 -28.95 6.31
C LEU A 322 -15.85 -29.30 5.30
N PRO A 323 -15.71 -28.53 4.20
CA PRO A 323 -14.66 -28.74 3.23
C PRO A 323 -13.28 -28.45 3.84
N CYS A 324 -12.22 -28.85 3.12
CA CYS A 324 -10.84 -28.50 3.46
C CYS A 324 -10.31 -27.35 2.61
N LEU A 325 -9.32 -26.63 3.13
CA LEU A 325 -8.48 -25.78 2.31
C LEU A 325 -7.47 -26.62 1.55
N GLN A 326 -7.35 -26.39 0.26
CA GLN A 326 -6.22 -26.85 -0.53
C GLN A 326 -5.17 -25.75 -0.51
N VAL A 327 -3.93 -26.07 -0.11
CA VAL A 327 -2.88 -25.10 0.12
C VAL A 327 -1.60 -25.43 -0.63
N GLY A 328 -0.77 -24.42 -0.89
CA GLY A 328 0.51 -24.55 -1.58
C GLY A 328 0.37 -24.56 -3.09
N GLN A 329 1.03 -25.50 -3.76
CA GLN A 329 0.91 -25.68 -5.22
C GLN A 329 -0.36 -26.46 -5.53
N GLU A 330 -1.12 -26.05 -6.53
CA GLU A 330 -2.40 -26.69 -6.91
C GLU A 330 -2.24 -28.16 -7.28
N GLN A 331 -1.08 -28.54 -7.80
CA GLN A 331 -0.71 -29.91 -8.17
C GLN A 331 -0.35 -30.80 -6.97
N LYS A 332 -0.06 -30.20 -5.81
CA LYS A 332 0.22 -30.94 -4.58
C LYS A 332 -1.05 -31.05 -3.75
N HIS A 333 -1.47 -32.27 -3.48
CA HIS A 333 -2.66 -32.58 -2.69
C HIS A 333 -2.43 -32.33 -1.20
N THR A 334 -2.23 -31.07 -0.80
CA THR A 334 -2.10 -30.69 0.61
C THR A 334 -3.41 -30.09 1.08
N TYR A 335 -4.10 -30.79 1.96
CA TYR A 335 -5.40 -30.42 2.47
C TYR A 335 -5.34 -30.12 3.96
N LEU A 336 -5.97 -29.02 4.39
CA LEU A 336 -6.06 -28.60 5.78
C LEU A 336 -7.53 -28.41 6.17
N PRO A 337 -8.00 -29.02 7.27
CA PRO A 337 -9.31 -28.70 7.83
C PRO A 337 -9.44 -27.22 8.16
N LEU A 338 -10.63 -26.64 7.99
CA LEU A 338 -10.86 -25.23 8.27
C LEU A 338 -10.55 -24.85 9.73
N GLU A 339 -10.89 -25.74 10.67
CA GLU A 339 -10.78 -25.51 12.12
C GLU A 339 -9.34 -25.45 12.64
N VAL A 340 -8.36 -25.93 11.86
CA VAL A 340 -6.94 -25.87 12.24
C VAL A 340 -6.20 -24.71 11.58
N CYS A 341 -6.93 -23.79 10.97
CA CYS A 341 -6.35 -22.69 10.21
C CYS A 341 -6.84 -21.34 10.73
N ASN A 342 -5.91 -20.40 10.85
CA ASN A 342 -6.18 -18.98 11.10
C ASN A 342 -5.73 -18.13 9.92
N ILE A 343 -6.44 -17.04 9.63
CA ILE A 343 -6.00 -16.05 8.64
C ILE A 343 -4.85 -15.26 9.22
N VAL A 344 -3.74 -15.19 8.49
CA VAL A 344 -2.55 -14.43 8.90
C VAL A 344 -2.85 -12.94 8.86
N ALA A 345 -2.45 -12.21 9.89
CA ALA A 345 -2.60 -10.75 9.97
C ALA A 345 -1.83 -10.01 8.86
N GLY A 346 -2.21 -8.77 8.59
CA GLY A 346 -1.50 -7.87 7.69
C GLY A 346 -1.72 -8.13 6.20
N GLN A 347 -2.81 -8.79 5.84
CA GLN A 347 -3.17 -9.04 4.44
C GLN A 347 -4.17 -8.02 3.94
N ARG A 348 -3.71 -7.13 3.05
CA ARG A 348 -4.56 -6.10 2.44
C ARG A 348 -5.65 -6.73 1.57
N CYS A 349 -6.86 -6.21 1.68
CA CYS A 349 -7.95 -6.54 0.76
C CYS A 349 -7.80 -5.76 -0.54
N ILE A 350 -7.53 -6.49 -1.64
CA ILE A 350 -7.38 -5.89 -2.98
C ILE A 350 -8.72 -5.89 -3.73
N LYS A 351 -9.69 -6.68 -3.26
CA LYS A 351 -11.02 -6.75 -3.86
C LYS A 351 -11.77 -5.44 -3.73
N LYS A 352 -12.60 -5.16 -4.72
CA LYS A 352 -13.55 -4.06 -4.65
C LYS A 352 -14.50 -4.29 -3.48
N LEU A 353 -14.64 -3.29 -2.64
CA LEU A 353 -15.61 -3.28 -1.55
C LEU A 353 -17.03 -3.22 -2.10
N THR A 354 -17.97 -3.85 -1.41
CA THR A 354 -19.40 -3.70 -1.67
C THR A 354 -19.84 -2.27 -1.33
N ASP A 355 -21.04 -1.87 -1.76
CA ASP A 355 -21.55 -0.53 -1.48
C ASP A 355 -21.75 -0.31 0.04
N ASN A 356 -22.20 -1.33 0.77
CA ASN A 356 -22.30 -1.29 2.23
C ASN A 356 -20.93 -1.16 2.90
N GLN A 357 -19.95 -1.94 2.49
CA GLN A 357 -18.56 -1.85 2.99
C GLN A 357 -17.96 -0.48 2.67
N THR A 358 -18.21 0.05 1.49
CA THR A 358 -17.75 1.38 1.09
C THR A 358 -18.41 2.47 1.96
N SER A 359 -19.70 2.36 2.23
CA SER A 359 -20.42 3.29 3.12
C SER A 359 -19.85 3.24 4.54
N THR A 360 -19.63 2.04 5.07
CA THR A 360 -19.01 1.84 6.40
C THR A 360 -17.60 2.41 6.45
N MET A 361 -16.80 2.17 5.40
CA MET A 361 -15.44 2.73 5.26
C MET A 361 -15.46 4.26 5.30
N ILE A 362 -16.38 4.89 4.54
CA ILE A 362 -16.53 6.36 4.51
C ILE A 362 -16.90 6.88 5.90
N LYS A 363 -17.84 6.24 6.59
CA LYS A 363 -18.24 6.62 7.97
C LYS A 363 -17.10 6.51 8.95
N ALA A 364 -16.32 5.42 8.89
CA ALA A 364 -15.16 5.20 9.77
C ALA A 364 -14.01 6.20 9.52
N THR A 365 -13.84 6.67 8.29
CA THR A 365 -12.73 7.55 7.88
C THR A 365 -13.09 9.03 7.78
N ALA A 366 -14.36 9.37 7.94
CA ALA A 366 -14.78 10.76 7.92
C ALA A 366 -14.16 11.52 9.12
N ARG A 367 -13.45 12.60 8.81
CA ARG A 367 -12.81 13.50 9.80
C ARG A 367 -13.18 14.93 9.47
N SER A 368 -13.33 15.77 10.49
CA SER A 368 -13.38 17.21 10.30
C SER A 368 -12.01 17.74 9.86
N ALA A 369 -11.96 18.93 9.27
CA ALA A 369 -10.67 19.51 8.86
C ALA A 369 -9.73 19.77 10.05
N PRO A 370 -10.18 20.28 11.21
CA PRO A 370 -9.33 20.39 12.39
C PRO A 370 -8.82 19.06 12.92
N ASP A 371 -9.69 18.04 13.03
CA ASP A 371 -9.28 16.70 13.51
C ASP A 371 -8.21 16.08 12.59
N ARG A 372 -8.38 16.25 11.26
CA ARG A 372 -7.40 15.77 10.28
C ARG A 372 -6.07 16.50 10.41
N GLN A 373 -6.09 17.81 10.62
CA GLN A 373 -4.89 18.62 10.84
C GLN A 373 -4.14 18.18 12.09
N GLU A 374 -4.85 17.98 13.20
CA GLU A 374 -4.27 17.51 14.45
C GLU A 374 -3.66 16.12 14.31
N GLU A 375 -4.37 15.19 13.65
CA GLU A 375 -3.87 13.84 13.41
C GLU A 375 -2.60 13.84 12.55
N ILE A 376 -2.54 14.63 11.48
CA ILE A 376 -1.35 14.78 10.65
C ILE A 376 -0.19 15.39 11.45
N SER A 377 -0.44 16.42 12.25
CA SER A 377 0.58 17.05 13.11
C SER A 377 1.12 16.06 14.14
N ARG A 378 0.26 15.21 14.71
CA ARG A 378 0.66 14.15 15.62
C ARG A 378 1.51 13.09 14.93
N LEU A 379 1.15 12.68 13.69
CA LEU A 379 1.92 11.71 12.90
C LEU A 379 3.34 12.21 12.61
N VAL A 380 3.50 13.46 12.25
CA VAL A 380 4.83 14.05 12.00
C VAL A 380 5.66 14.05 13.29
N LYS A 381 5.10 14.51 14.40
CA LYS A 381 5.76 14.52 15.69
C LYS A 381 6.09 13.10 16.18
N SER A 382 5.16 12.13 16.02
CA SER A 382 5.39 10.75 16.45
C SER A 382 6.44 10.04 15.59
N ASN A 383 6.45 10.27 14.29
CA ASN A 383 7.48 9.70 13.41
C ASN A 383 8.88 10.27 13.69
N SER A 384 8.94 11.51 14.22
CA SER A 384 10.20 12.11 14.69
C SER A 384 10.52 11.77 16.15
N MET A 385 9.57 11.27 16.95
CA MET A 385 9.70 11.16 18.41
C MET A 385 9.32 9.83 19.07
N VAL A 386 8.66 8.88 18.39
CA VAL A 386 8.36 7.58 19.01
C VAL A 386 9.64 6.75 19.16
N GLY A 387 10.24 6.83 20.34
CA GLY A 387 11.52 6.19 20.67
C GLY A 387 12.74 7.08 20.44
N GLY A 388 12.56 8.41 20.29
CA GLY A 388 13.63 9.37 19.98
C GLY A 388 13.67 9.76 18.51
N PRO A 389 14.60 10.64 18.10
CA PRO A 389 14.79 11.03 16.70
C PRO A 389 15.12 9.81 15.85
N ASP A 390 14.58 9.77 14.64
CA ASP A 390 14.84 8.70 13.68
C ASP A 390 16.36 8.55 13.46
N PRO A 391 16.97 7.41 13.85
CA PRO A 391 18.42 7.24 13.77
C PRO A 391 18.94 7.26 12.33
N TYR A 392 18.10 6.86 11.36
CA TYR A 392 18.47 6.87 9.95
C TYR A 392 18.49 8.30 9.42
N LEU A 393 17.48 9.12 9.72
CA LEU A 393 17.51 10.54 9.34
C LEU A 393 18.67 11.28 10.00
N LYS A 394 18.95 10.98 11.26
CA LYS A 394 20.08 11.56 11.99
C LYS A 394 21.42 11.20 11.35
N GLU A 395 21.61 9.95 10.95
CA GLU A 395 22.83 9.46 10.27
C GLU A 395 23.13 10.28 9.00
N PHE A 396 22.09 10.60 8.22
CA PHE A 396 22.22 11.39 7.00
C PHE A 396 22.13 12.91 7.24
N GLY A 397 21.99 13.38 8.47
CA GLY A 397 21.84 14.80 8.77
C GLY A 397 20.57 15.44 8.21
N ILE A 398 19.53 14.63 7.94
CA ILE A 398 18.26 15.09 7.40
C ILE A 398 17.35 15.49 8.56
N VAL A 399 16.74 16.68 8.47
CA VAL A 399 15.80 17.19 9.48
C VAL A 399 14.46 17.48 8.83
N VAL A 400 13.40 16.96 9.42
CA VAL A 400 12.01 17.25 9.01
C VAL A 400 11.42 18.24 10.01
N HIS A 401 10.97 19.40 9.51
CA HIS A 401 10.30 20.39 10.35
C HIS A 401 8.87 19.94 10.66
N ASN A 402 8.40 20.29 11.86
CA ASN A 402 7.09 19.81 12.36
C ASN A 402 5.90 20.71 11.97
N ASP A 403 6.18 21.85 11.35
CA ASP A 403 5.15 22.81 11.00
C ASP A 403 4.64 22.61 9.57
N MET A 404 3.33 22.66 9.42
CA MET A 404 2.70 22.65 8.10
C MET A 404 3.09 23.88 7.31
N THR A 405 3.30 23.74 6.01
CA THR A 405 3.62 24.85 5.14
C THR A 405 2.41 25.77 4.96
N GLU A 406 2.59 27.05 5.25
CA GLU A 406 1.61 28.08 4.99
C GLU A 406 1.75 28.59 3.56
N VAL A 407 0.62 28.65 2.83
CA VAL A 407 0.58 29.18 1.48
C VAL A 407 -0.61 30.11 1.30
N THR A 408 -0.43 31.15 0.47
CA THR A 408 -1.53 32.04 0.08
C THR A 408 -2.28 31.41 -1.11
N GLY A 409 -3.51 31.01 -0.89
CA GLY A 409 -4.43 30.56 -1.94
C GLY A 409 -5.37 31.66 -2.39
N ARG A 410 -6.20 31.37 -3.39
CA ARG A 410 -7.26 32.26 -3.87
C ARG A 410 -8.55 31.50 -4.07
N VAL A 411 -9.64 32.04 -3.59
CA VAL A 411 -10.99 31.56 -3.90
C VAL A 411 -11.39 32.17 -5.23
N LEU A 412 -11.37 31.35 -6.27
CA LEU A 412 -11.77 31.80 -7.60
C LEU A 412 -13.29 31.96 -7.70
N PRO A 413 -13.80 32.85 -8.59
CA PRO A 413 -15.22 32.86 -8.92
C PRO A 413 -15.65 31.51 -9.49
N ALA A 414 -16.93 31.18 -9.35
CA ALA A 414 -17.46 29.94 -9.89
C ALA A 414 -17.21 29.87 -11.41
N PRO A 415 -16.70 28.73 -11.94
CA PRO A 415 -16.47 28.60 -13.36
C PRO A 415 -17.79 28.53 -14.12
N MET A 416 -17.81 29.12 -15.31
CA MET A 416 -18.93 28.92 -16.24
C MET A 416 -18.91 27.48 -16.78
N LEU A 417 -20.04 26.81 -16.74
CA LEU A 417 -20.19 25.45 -17.22
C LEU A 417 -20.88 25.45 -18.59
N GLN A 418 -20.31 24.76 -19.57
CA GLN A 418 -20.88 24.57 -20.87
C GLN A 418 -21.47 23.16 -21.01
N TYR A 419 -22.74 23.04 -21.29
CA TYR A 419 -23.44 21.80 -21.54
C TYR A 419 -24.03 21.81 -22.96
N GLY A 420 -23.64 20.85 -23.80
CA GLY A 420 -24.25 20.66 -25.11
C GLY A 420 -24.28 21.89 -25.99
N GLY A 421 -23.28 22.74 -25.98
CA GLY A 421 -23.20 23.97 -26.77
C GLY A 421 -23.87 25.20 -26.12
N ARG A 422 -24.52 25.06 -24.98
CA ARG A 422 -25.06 26.18 -24.20
C ARG A 422 -24.21 26.49 -22.98
N VAL A 423 -23.94 27.76 -22.73
CA VAL A 423 -23.18 28.24 -21.56
C VAL A 423 -24.19 28.64 -20.47
N SER A 424 -24.00 28.07 -19.28
CA SER A 424 -24.76 28.47 -18.08
C SER A 424 -23.88 29.40 -17.24
N THR A 425 -24.38 30.57 -16.95
CA THR A 425 -23.63 31.67 -16.33
C THR A 425 -23.73 31.74 -14.81
N ASP A 426 -24.51 30.90 -14.14
CA ASP A 426 -24.69 31.06 -12.69
C ASP A 426 -24.69 29.76 -11.90
N THR A 427 -23.62 29.51 -11.19
CA THR A 427 -23.53 28.46 -10.17
C THR A 427 -23.62 29.00 -8.74
N GLY A 428 -23.90 30.32 -8.59
CA GLY A 428 -23.77 31.01 -7.30
C GLY A 428 -25.05 31.12 -6.45
N ARG A 429 -26.25 31.15 -7.03
CA ARG A 429 -27.47 31.36 -6.27
C ARG A 429 -28.67 30.50 -6.61
N ASP A 430 -28.72 29.84 -7.77
CA ASP A 430 -29.89 29.05 -8.19
C ASP A 430 -29.51 27.68 -8.76
N CYS A 431 -29.03 26.79 -7.92
CA CYS A 431 -29.05 25.36 -8.23
C CYS A 431 -30.46 24.74 -8.23
N GLY A 432 -31.50 25.57 -8.25
CA GLY A 432 -32.88 25.17 -8.11
C GLY A 432 -33.73 25.20 -9.37
N ARG A 433 -33.30 25.86 -10.47
CA ARG A 433 -34.08 25.89 -11.72
C ARG A 433 -33.18 25.90 -12.95
N VAL A 434 -32.78 24.75 -13.37
CA VAL A 434 -32.44 24.53 -14.78
C VAL A 434 -33.72 24.05 -15.44
N SER A 435 -34.47 24.95 -16.06
CA SER A 435 -35.54 24.58 -16.97
C SER A 435 -34.93 24.03 -18.24
N THR A 436 -34.64 22.75 -18.24
CA THR A 436 -34.29 22.03 -19.45
C THR A 436 -35.55 21.52 -20.09
N GLY A 437 -35.83 21.97 -21.30
CA GLY A 437 -36.85 21.35 -22.18
C GLY A 437 -36.48 19.95 -22.63
N ALA A 438 -35.87 19.14 -21.77
CA ALA A 438 -35.64 17.72 -21.95
C ALA A 438 -36.19 16.96 -20.75
N PRO A 439 -37.10 16.00 -20.95
CA PRO A 439 -37.66 15.21 -19.86
C PRO A 439 -36.59 14.32 -19.25
N GLY A 440 -36.29 14.46 -17.96
CA GLY A 440 -35.47 13.50 -17.22
C GLY A 440 -34.40 14.02 -16.26
N TRP A 441 -34.30 15.32 -15.99
CA TRP A 441 -33.30 15.86 -15.05
C TRP A 441 -33.95 16.64 -13.89
N ALA A 442 -34.76 15.98 -13.10
CA ALA A 442 -35.26 16.52 -11.86
C ALA A 442 -34.49 15.92 -10.69
N ASN A 443 -34.08 16.79 -9.77
CA ASN A 443 -33.45 16.52 -8.46
C ASN A 443 -31.94 16.48 -8.39
N LEU A 444 -31.33 17.66 -8.46
CA LEU A 444 -30.08 17.94 -7.76
C LEU A 444 -30.43 18.65 -6.44
N SER A 445 -30.33 17.94 -5.34
CA SER A 445 -30.61 18.42 -4.00
C SER A 445 -29.70 19.55 -3.52
N ARG A 446 -30.26 20.45 -2.72
CA ARG A 446 -29.79 21.74 -2.22
C ARG A 446 -28.46 21.78 -1.43
N GLU A 447 -27.64 20.71 -1.33
CA GLU A 447 -26.45 20.69 -0.48
C GLU A 447 -25.17 20.32 -1.24
N GLY A 448 -24.73 21.18 -2.11
CA GLY A 448 -23.50 20.96 -2.85
C GLY A 448 -22.77 22.23 -3.22
N ARG A 449 -22.24 22.99 -2.25
CA ARG A 449 -21.22 24.01 -2.56
C ARG A 449 -19.96 23.31 -3.05
N ALA A 450 -19.72 23.30 -4.35
CA ALA A 450 -18.44 22.95 -4.91
C ALA A 450 -17.48 24.11 -4.67
N VAL A 451 -16.60 23.99 -3.69
CA VAL A 451 -15.49 24.92 -3.50
C VAL A 451 -14.35 24.44 -4.39
N CYS A 452 -14.14 25.12 -5.51
CA CYS A 452 -12.98 24.87 -6.35
C CYS A 452 -11.82 25.71 -5.80
N VAL A 453 -10.92 25.10 -5.06
CA VAL A 453 -9.69 25.75 -4.58
C VAL A 453 -8.58 25.40 -5.56
N CYS A 454 -8.19 26.34 -6.42
CA CYS A 454 -7.02 26.22 -7.25
C CYS A 454 -5.79 26.67 -6.41
N VAL A 455 -5.05 25.73 -5.86
CA VAL A 455 -3.79 26.02 -5.20
C VAL A 455 -2.70 26.00 -6.27
N CYS A 456 -2.20 27.19 -6.65
CA CYS A 456 -1.06 27.33 -7.52
C CYS A 456 0.24 27.05 -6.74
N VAL A 457 0.41 25.83 -6.30
CA VAL A 457 1.70 25.30 -5.88
C VAL A 457 2.07 24.22 -6.89
N CYS A 458 3.30 24.17 -7.34
CA CYS A 458 3.81 23.08 -8.19
C CYS A 458 3.85 21.75 -7.41
N MET A 459 2.69 21.28 -7.01
CA MET A 459 2.53 19.99 -6.35
C MET A 459 1.19 19.41 -6.77
N CYS A 460 1.20 18.15 -7.13
CA CYS A 460 -0.03 17.38 -7.36
C CYS A 460 -0.85 17.33 -6.06
N VAL A 461 -1.61 18.35 -5.79
CA VAL A 461 -2.68 18.27 -4.80
C VAL A 461 -3.78 17.45 -5.45
N CYS A 462 -3.96 16.21 -5.02
CA CYS A 462 -5.17 15.46 -5.35
C CYS A 462 -6.35 16.19 -4.71
N VAL A 463 -6.99 17.08 -5.48
CA VAL A 463 -8.31 17.59 -5.14
C VAL A 463 -9.27 16.42 -5.20
N CYS A 464 -9.67 15.90 -4.04
CA CYS A 464 -10.77 14.94 -3.95
C CYS A 464 -12.07 15.67 -4.30
N VAL A 465 -12.37 15.77 -5.60
CA VAL A 465 -13.70 16.11 -6.05
C VAL A 465 -14.62 14.96 -5.66
N ARG A 466 -15.48 15.19 -4.68
CA ARG A 466 -16.57 14.26 -4.32
C ARG A 466 -17.45 14.06 -5.56
N LYS A 467 -17.21 13.00 -6.31
CA LYS A 467 -18.20 12.51 -7.28
C LYS A 467 -19.35 11.91 -6.48
N LYS A 468 -20.42 12.67 -6.27
CA LYS A 468 -21.72 12.05 -5.98
C LYS A 468 -22.12 11.23 -7.21
N ARG A 469 -22.14 9.92 -7.09
CA ARG A 469 -22.69 9.02 -8.11
C ARG A 469 -24.18 9.33 -8.25
N VAL A 470 -24.56 9.77 -9.43
CA VAL A 470 -25.96 9.68 -9.87
C VAL A 470 -26.18 8.21 -10.26
N SER A 471 -26.93 7.49 -9.44
CA SER A 471 -27.43 6.16 -9.77
C SER A 471 -28.47 6.30 -10.88
N GLY A 472 -28.19 5.72 -12.04
CA GLY A 472 -29.18 5.58 -13.10
C GLY A 472 -28.78 6.19 -14.44
N LEU A 473 -27.69 5.72 -15.04
CA LEU A 473 -27.43 5.93 -16.47
C LEU A 473 -26.99 4.61 -17.10
N SER A 474 -27.84 4.14 -18.00
CA SER A 474 -27.59 3.05 -18.91
C SER A 474 -26.35 3.31 -19.77
N LYS A 475 -25.67 2.22 -20.12
CA LYS A 475 -24.50 2.15 -20.99
C LYS A 475 -24.64 3.07 -22.22
N GLY A 476 -23.68 3.98 -22.39
CA GLY A 476 -23.37 4.48 -23.72
C GLY A 476 -23.31 5.98 -23.95
N ARG A 477 -22.62 6.78 -23.13
CA ARG A 477 -22.03 8.06 -23.61
C ARG A 477 -20.89 8.51 -22.70
N ARG A 478 -19.68 8.58 -23.25
CA ARG A 478 -18.53 9.24 -22.61
C ARG A 478 -18.77 10.75 -22.63
N MET A 479 -18.88 11.37 -21.44
CA MET A 479 -18.77 12.81 -21.31
C MET A 479 -17.30 13.23 -21.45
N ARG A 480 -17.01 14.06 -22.44
CA ARG A 480 -15.76 14.84 -22.50
C ARG A 480 -16.02 16.17 -21.78
N LEU A 481 -15.33 16.40 -20.69
CA LEU A 481 -15.23 17.73 -20.07
C LEU A 481 -14.11 18.48 -20.81
N HIS A 482 -14.47 19.48 -21.59
CA HIS A 482 -13.53 20.48 -22.06
C HIS A 482 -13.55 21.65 -21.07
N ALA A 483 -12.51 21.78 -20.29
CA ALA A 483 -12.25 23.00 -19.54
C ALA A 483 -11.45 23.93 -20.46
N THR A 484 -12.06 24.99 -20.95
CA THR A 484 -11.34 26.06 -21.65
C THR A 484 -10.67 26.91 -20.57
N GLN A 485 -9.37 26.81 -20.44
CA GLN A 485 -8.57 27.73 -19.62
C GLN A 485 -8.44 29.04 -20.39
N HIS A 486 -9.12 30.09 -19.93
CA HIS A 486 -8.68 31.46 -20.16
C HIS A 486 -7.90 31.90 -18.93
N ILE A 487 -6.62 32.14 -19.14
CA ILE A 487 -5.71 32.77 -18.18
C ILE A 487 -5.95 34.28 -18.15
#